data_e19480c10e46a9b1b608fd3df1c365f4
#
_entry.id   e19480c10e46a9b1b608fd3df1c365f4
#
_cell.length_a   1.000
_cell.length_b   1.000
_cell.length_c   1.000
_cell.angle_alpha   90.00
_cell.angle_beta   90.00
_cell.angle_gamma   90.00
#
_symmetry.space_group_name_H-M   'P 1'
#
loop_
_entity.id
_entity.type
_entity.pdbx_description
1 polymer ?
#
loop_
_entity_poly.entity_id
_entity_poly.type
_entity_poly.pdbx_seq_one_letter_code
_entity_poly.pdbx_strand_id
1 'polypeptide(L)'
;MNFELDPWKSCRINGLGDVPLTHMNDNEISIQHITNYYAQIDAAGTRPVSVGGDHFVTVDILQALGGTRSKLNSGEPVYILYFDAHTACFSHMKHFLRTKNQQFIGPDI
;
A
#
# COMPACT_ATOMS: atom_id res chain seq x y z
N MET A 1 14.68 20.87 -11.29
CA MET A 1 15.11 19.61 -11.92
C MET A 1 14.01 19.19 -12.87
N ASN A 2 14.24 19.24 -14.14
CA ASN A 2 13.24 18.89 -15.13
C ASN A 2 13.45 17.42 -15.51
N PHE A 3 12.63 16.53 -14.99
CA PHE A 3 12.64 15.16 -15.44
C PHE A 3 11.92 15.13 -16.78
N GLU A 4 12.64 14.91 -17.87
CA GLU A 4 12.07 14.80 -19.23
C GLU A 4 11.16 13.57 -19.41
N LEU A 5 10.68 12.99 -18.33
CA LEU A 5 9.77 11.85 -18.33
C LEU A 5 8.32 12.38 -18.24
N ASP A 6 7.57 12.15 -19.30
CA ASP A 6 6.14 12.36 -19.31
C ASP A 6 5.44 11.02 -19.00
N PRO A 7 4.89 10.84 -17.80
CA PRO A 7 4.28 9.59 -17.39
C PRO A 7 3.04 9.25 -18.24
N TRP A 8 2.35 10.25 -18.78
CA TRP A 8 1.18 10.06 -19.64
C TRP A 8 1.52 9.45 -20.99
N LYS A 9 2.75 9.63 -21.46
CA LYS A 9 3.25 9.01 -22.68
C LYS A 9 3.82 7.60 -22.46
N SER A 10 4.31 7.35 -21.24
CA SER A 10 5.04 6.11 -20.92
C SER A 10 4.18 5.08 -20.22
N CYS A 11 3.09 5.51 -19.55
CA CYS A 11 2.23 4.65 -18.74
C CYS A 11 0.76 4.83 -19.12
N ARG A 12 -0.02 3.76 -18.98
CA ARG A 12 -1.48 3.87 -18.99
C ARG A 12 -1.94 4.16 -17.56
N ILE A 13 -2.48 5.35 -17.34
CA ILE A 13 -2.93 5.82 -16.02
C ILE A 13 -4.46 5.94 -16.06
N ASN A 14 -5.14 5.31 -15.11
CA ASN A 14 -6.58 5.39 -14.93
C ASN A 14 -6.91 5.81 -13.51
N GLY A 15 -7.84 6.74 -13.35
CA GLY A 15 -8.41 7.08 -12.06
C GLY A 15 -9.49 6.07 -11.67
N LEU A 16 -9.38 5.50 -10.48
CA LEU A 16 -10.37 4.56 -9.94
C LEU A 16 -11.35 5.22 -8.96
N GLY A 17 -11.16 6.50 -8.64
CA GLY A 17 -11.93 7.19 -7.62
C GLY A 17 -11.58 6.74 -6.21
N ASP A 18 -12.50 6.96 -5.29
CA ASP A 18 -12.30 6.65 -3.88
C ASP A 18 -12.62 5.18 -3.57
N VAL A 19 -11.93 4.64 -2.55
CA VAL A 19 -12.30 3.33 -2.00
C VAL A 19 -13.68 3.45 -1.35
N PRO A 20 -14.68 2.64 -1.74
CA PRO A 20 -16.02 2.72 -1.16
C PRO A 20 -16.02 2.23 0.29
N LEU A 21 -16.02 3.15 1.25
CA LEU A 21 -16.12 2.86 2.67
C LEU A 21 -17.57 3.01 3.13
N THR A 22 -18.25 1.92 3.41
CA THR A 22 -19.68 1.91 3.81
C THR A 22 -19.89 2.14 5.30
N HIS A 23 -18.85 1.92 6.15
CA HIS A 23 -18.90 1.99 7.60
C HIS A 23 -17.68 2.76 8.14
N MET A 24 -17.68 4.07 7.92
CA MET A 24 -16.52 4.93 8.29
C MET A 24 -16.22 4.97 9.80
N ASN A 25 -17.17 4.58 10.64
CA ASN A 25 -16.99 4.54 12.09
C ASN A 25 -16.53 3.16 12.62
N ASP A 26 -16.41 2.17 11.74
CA ASP A 26 -15.93 0.84 12.08
C ASP A 26 -14.59 0.59 11.38
N ASN A 27 -13.52 0.68 12.17
CA ASN A 27 -12.15 0.54 11.66
C ASN A 27 -11.90 -0.85 11.06
N GLU A 28 -12.45 -1.90 11.66
CA GLU A 28 -12.21 -3.27 11.20
C GLU A 28 -12.86 -3.53 9.84
N ILE A 29 -14.08 -3.05 9.65
CA ILE A 29 -14.78 -3.12 8.36
C ILE A 29 -14.06 -2.27 7.31
N SER A 30 -13.60 -1.08 7.68
CA SER A 30 -12.84 -0.20 6.79
C SER A 30 -11.53 -0.83 6.32
N ILE A 31 -10.79 -1.47 7.22
CA ILE A 31 -9.56 -2.23 6.92
C ILE A 31 -9.85 -3.33 5.88
N GLN A 32 -10.91 -4.11 6.09
CA GLN A 32 -11.29 -5.16 5.16
C GLN A 32 -11.66 -4.62 3.79
N HIS A 33 -12.40 -3.51 3.73
CA HIS A 33 -12.77 -2.86 2.46
C HIS A 33 -11.53 -2.40 1.69
N ILE A 34 -10.61 -1.71 2.35
CA ILE A 34 -9.36 -1.24 1.75
C ILE A 34 -8.54 -2.43 1.26
N THR A 35 -8.30 -3.41 2.10
CA THR A 35 -7.51 -4.60 1.75
C THR A 35 -8.11 -5.34 0.55
N ASN A 36 -9.43 -5.55 0.52
CA ASN A 36 -10.11 -6.22 -0.58
C ASN A 36 -10.05 -5.41 -1.89
N TYR A 37 -10.20 -4.09 -1.80
CA TYR A 37 -10.12 -3.21 -2.96
C TYR A 37 -8.74 -3.27 -3.61
N TYR A 38 -7.69 -3.17 -2.81
CA TYR A 38 -6.32 -3.26 -3.32
C TYR A 38 -5.95 -4.67 -3.80
N ALA A 39 -6.51 -5.71 -3.21
CA ALA A 39 -6.36 -7.07 -3.71
C ALA A 39 -6.94 -7.24 -5.11
N GLN A 40 -8.03 -6.55 -5.45
CA GLN A 40 -8.59 -6.56 -6.80
C GLN A 40 -7.68 -5.82 -7.80
N ILE A 41 -7.11 -4.68 -7.39
CA ILE A 41 -6.15 -3.94 -8.21
C ILE A 41 -4.92 -4.81 -8.50
N ASP A 42 -4.39 -5.48 -7.49
CA ASP A 42 -3.27 -6.40 -7.63
C ASP A 42 -3.62 -7.59 -8.54
N ALA A 43 -4.81 -8.18 -8.36
CA ALA A 43 -5.28 -9.28 -9.21
C ALA A 43 -5.39 -8.89 -10.69
N ALA A 44 -5.67 -7.62 -10.98
CA ALA A 44 -5.66 -7.06 -12.33
C ALA A 44 -4.23 -6.84 -12.89
N GLY A 45 -3.19 -7.02 -12.08
CA GLY A 45 -1.79 -6.81 -12.47
C GLY A 45 -1.41 -5.34 -12.64
N THR A 46 -2.15 -4.44 -12.00
CA THR A 46 -1.90 -3.00 -12.05
C THR A 46 -1.23 -2.50 -10.78
N ARG A 47 -0.42 -1.45 -10.92
CA ARG A 47 0.25 -0.82 -9.77
C ARG A 47 -0.56 0.36 -9.29
N PRO A 48 -1.00 0.39 -8.02
CA PRO A 48 -1.73 1.53 -7.47
C PRO A 48 -0.82 2.70 -7.17
N VAL A 49 -1.35 3.91 -7.37
CA VAL A 49 -0.86 5.15 -6.78
C VAL A 49 -1.98 5.67 -5.90
N SER A 50 -1.74 5.77 -4.62
CA SER A 50 -2.76 6.05 -3.61
C SER A 50 -2.57 7.41 -3.00
N VAL A 51 -3.67 8.10 -2.76
CA VAL A 51 -3.71 9.34 -1.99
C VAL A 51 -4.63 9.09 -0.80
N GLY A 52 -4.18 9.39 0.40
CA GLY A 52 -4.94 9.19 1.63
C GLY A 52 -4.53 10.19 2.70
N GLY A 53 -5.28 10.23 3.80
CA GLY A 53 -5.04 11.14 4.92
C GLY A 53 -4.58 10.44 6.19
N ASP A 54 -4.97 9.19 6.38
CA ASP A 54 -4.65 8.43 7.59
C ASP A 54 -3.47 7.47 7.32
N HIS A 55 -2.52 7.43 8.26
CA HIS A 55 -1.37 6.52 8.19
C HIS A 55 -1.75 5.03 8.22
N PHE A 56 -2.86 4.67 8.84
CA PHE A 56 -3.34 3.28 8.90
C PHE A 56 -3.62 2.70 7.51
N VAL A 57 -4.06 3.52 6.56
CA VAL A 57 -4.31 3.10 5.18
C VAL A 57 -3.10 2.42 4.54
N THR A 58 -1.90 2.86 4.87
CA THR A 58 -0.66 2.25 4.36
C THR A 58 -0.52 0.79 4.77
N VAL A 59 -0.87 0.45 6.01
CA VAL A 59 -0.80 -0.93 6.51
C VAL A 59 -1.78 -1.82 5.75
N ASP A 60 -2.99 -1.35 5.50
CA ASP A 60 -4.04 -2.09 4.81
C ASP A 60 -3.67 -2.35 3.34
N ILE A 61 -3.10 -1.35 2.68
CA ILE A 61 -2.56 -1.48 1.32
C ILE A 61 -1.43 -2.50 1.29
N LEU A 62 -0.51 -2.44 2.24
CA LEU A 62 0.60 -3.39 2.32
C LEU A 62 0.14 -4.81 2.61
N GLN A 63 -0.94 -4.99 3.37
CA GLN A 63 -1.55 -6.30 3.58
C GLN A 63 -2.04 -6.92 2.26
N ALA A 64 -2.65 -6.12 1.41
CA ALA A 64 -3.11 -6.58 0.11
C ALA A 64 -1.96 -6.88 -0.85
N LEU A 65 -0.99 -5.97 -0.94
CA LEU A 65 0.09 -6.03 -1.94
C LEU A 65 1.29 -6.89 -1.51
N GLY A 66 1.48 -7.08 -0.20
CA GLY A 66 2.59 -7.88 0.36
C GLY A 66 2.25 -9.33 0.62
N GLY A 67 1.04 -9.78 0.30
CA GLY A 67 0.60 -11.16 0.52
C GLY A 67 1.23 -12.16 -0.46
N THR A 68 1.31 -13.42 -0.05
CA THR A 68 1.85 -14.52 -0.89
C THR A 68 1.05 -14.76 -2.18
N ARG A 69 -0.18 -14.23 -2.26
CA ARG A 69 -1.06 -14.30 -3.43
C ARG A 69 -0.99 -13.06 -4.31
N SER A 70 -0.16 -12.08 -3.96
CA SER A 70 0.00 -10.86 -4.75
C SER A 70 0.64 -11.17 -6.10
N LYS A 71 0.06 -10.64 -7.17
CA LYS A 71 0.63 -10.72 -8.51
C LYS A 71 1.82 -9.78 -8.70
N LEU A 72 1.79 -8.62 -8.05
CA LEU A 72 2.86 -7.63 -8.15
C LEU A 72 4.15 -8.12 -7.51
N ASN A 73 4.01 -8.92 -6.47
CA ASN A 73 5.11 -9.38 -5.65
C ASN A 73 5.47 -10.85 -5.87
N SER A 74 4.53 -11.66 -6.39
CA SER A 74 4.76 -13.09 -6.71
C SER A 74 5.35 -13.91 -5.55
N GLY A 75 5.08 -13.50 -4.30
CA GLY A 75 5.62 -14.15 -3.10
C GLY A 75 7.03 -13.71 -2.71
N GLU A 76 7.66 -12.83 -3.48
CA GLU A 76 8.97 -12.27 -3.16
C GLU A 76 8.89 -11.24 -2.02
N PRO A 77 10.00 -10.98 -1.30
CA PRO A 77 10.04 -9.95 -0.28
C PRO A 77 9.71 -8.56 -0.83
N VAL A 78 8.84 -7.83 -0.15
CA VAL A 78 8.52 -6.45 -0.49
C VAL A 78 9.43 -5.51 0.28
N TYR A 79 10.08 -4.60 -0.43
CA TYR A 79 10.89 -3.53 0.15
C TYR A 79 10.05 -2.27 0.22
N ILE A 80 10.06 -1.61 1.39
CA ILE A 80 9.31 -0.39 1.63
C ILE A 80 10.29 0.74 1.84
N LEU A 81 10.20 1.76 0.98
CA LEU A 81 10.92 3.01 1.16
C LEU A 81 9.95 4.04 1.75
N TYR A 82 10.25 4.51 2.95
CA TYR A 82 9.36 5.36 3.74
C TYR A 82 9.97 6.74 3.94
N PHE A 83 9.27 7.78 3.48
CA PHE A 83 9.65 9.17 3.67
C PHE A 83 8.58 9.86 4.52
N ASP A 84 8.82 10.02 5.80
CA ASP A 84 7.92 10.72 6.71
C ASP A 84 8.70 11.30 7.89
N ALA A 85 8.22 12.42 8.42
CA ALA A 85 8.74 13.03 9.64
C ALA A 85 8.19 12.38 10.92
N HIS A 86 7.14 11.56 10.82
CA HIS A 86 6.45 10.95 11.96
C HIS A 86 6.62 9.43 11.99
N THR A 87 6.97 8.91 13.15
CA THR A 87 7.18 7.47 13.39
C THR A 87 5.95 6.74 13.90
N ALA A 88 4.80 7.40 13.98
CA ALA A 88 3.61 6.92 14.72
C ALA A 88 3.05 5.57 14.27
N CYS A 89 3.20 5.19 13.00
CA CYS A 89 2.74 3.89 12.48
C CYS A 89 3.82 2.80 12.50
N PHE A 90 5.00 3.12 12.97
CA PHE A 90 6.16 2.25 12.83
C PHE A 90 6.04 0.94 13.59
N SER A 91 5.51 0.97 14.81
CA SER A 91 5.36 -0.23 15.63
C SER A 91 4.39 -1.24 15.02
N HIS A 92 3.26 -0.78 14.49
CA HIS A 92 2.27 -1.63 13.82
C HIS A 92 2.81 -2.16 12.48
N MET A 93 3.49 -1.34 11.72
CA MET A 93 4.11 -1.73 10.47
C MET A 93 5.26 -2.71 10.67
N LYS A 94 6.12 -2.51 11.67
CA LYS A 94 7.17 -3.47 12.06
C LYS A 94 6.58 -4.82 12.47
N HIS A 95 5.51 -4.83 13.23
CA HIS A 95 4.84 -6.07 13.63
C HIS A 95 4.30 -6.81 12.40
N PHE A 96 3.60 -6.12 11.53
CA PHE A 96 3.08 -6.69 10.29
C PHE A 96 4.19 -7.25 9.38
N LEU A 97 5.26 -6.49 9.17
CA LEU A 97 6.37 -6.90 8.31
C LEU A 97 7.11 -8.13 8.88
N ARG A 98 7.29 -8.19 10.20
CA ARG A 98 7.90 -9.36 10.87
C ARG A 98 7.08 -10.63 10.68
N THR A 99 5.76 -10.55 10.77
CA THR A 99 4.88 -11.72 10.62
C THR A 99 4.81 -12.22 9.18
N LYS A 100 5.22 -11.41 8.20
CA LYS A 100 5.18 -11.73 6.76
C LYS A 100 6.56 -11.93 6.14
N ASN A 101 7.63 -12.07 6.92
CA ASN A 101 9.01 -12.17 6.43
C ASN A 101 9.44 -11.03 5.49
N GLN A 102 8.88 -9.85 5.70
CA GLN A 102 9.20 -8.68 4.88
C GLN A 102 10.30 -7.84 5.53
N GLN A 103 11.16 -7.26 4.72
CA GLN A 103 12.25 -6.42 5.19
C GLN A 103 11.87 -4.95 5.11
N PHE A 104 12.14 -4.24 6.17
CA PHE A 104 11.99 -2.79 6.24
C PHE A 104 13.35 -2.12 6.09
N ILE A 105 13.45 -1.16 5.17
CA ILE A 105 14.62 -0.31 5.00
C ILE A 105 14.22 1.09 5.45
N GLY A 106 14.59 1.45 6.66
CA GLY A 106 14.36 2.75 7.25
C GLY A 106 15.33 3.00 8.39
N PRO A 107 15.43 4.22 8.90
CA PRO A 107 16.32 4.52 10.01
C PRO A 107 15.94 3.66 11.23
N ASP A 108 16.93 3.05 11.83
CA ASP A 108 16.77 2.42 13.15
C ASP A 108 16.56 3.52 14.19
N ILE A 109 15.34 3.62 14.66
CA ILE A 109 14.96 4.52 15.75
C ILE A 109 14.66 3.66 16.97
#